data_cc474339224f63ae5053cf176ea7fd37
#
_entry.id   cc474339224f63ae5053cf176ea7fd37
#
_cell.length_a   1.000
_cell.length_b   1.000
_cell.length_c   1.000
_cell.angle_alpha   90.00
_cell.angle_beta   90.00
_cell.angle_gamma   90.00
#
_symmetry.space_group_name_H-M   'P 1'
#
loop_
_entity.id
_entity.type
_entity.pdbx_description
1 polymer ?
#
loop_
_entity_poly.entity_id
_entity_poly.type
_entity_poly.pdbx_seq_one_letter_code
_entity_poly.pdbx_strand_id
1 'polypeptide(L)'
;DCGSYGVTQNAGSMLSSYLRAGGRYDIDYLMLTHLHSDHTTGVVRLLNLMNVNTVIMPDNAEDTNGDNVLDDIIAACEENGTNIVYITRDTEFTAGAIRLSVYESSERGSRDESGIMSTVSIGDYDMLVTGDVEKVVERELVSLHDLSGTELLIVPHHGSKYSTSDELLSELRPETAVISTGYNRYGHPTKETLDKLNEYGVNVLRTDELGRIVLHVASGD
;
A
#
# COMPACT_ATOMS: atom_id res chain seq x y z
N ASP A 1 -1.28 0.29 4.55
CA ASP A 1 -1.77 -1.02 5.01
C ASP A 1 -1.01 -1.48 6.24
N CYS A 2 -1.66 -2.30 7.05
CA CYS A 2 -1.07 -2.89 8.25
C CYS A 2 -1.66 -4.28 8.47
N GLY A 3 -1.30 -5.22 7.62
CA GLY A 3 -1.78 -6.58 7.68
C GLY A 3 -0.68 -7.62 7.50
N SER A 4 -1.01 -8.86 7.77
CA SER A 4 -0.13 -10.01 7.51
C SER A 4 -0.94 -11.28 7.57
N TYR A 5 -0.60 -12.25 6.75
CA TYR A 5 -1.23 -13.56 6.73
C TYR A 5 -0.22 -14.66 7.05
N GLY A 6 -0.65 -15.64 7.83
CA GLY A 6 0.16 -16.84 8.13
C GLY A 6 1.38 -16.63 9.03
N VAL A 7 1.51 -15.47 9.67
CA VAL A 7 2.58 -15.18 10.64
C VAL A 7 2.08 -15.21 12.08
N THR A 8 2.96 -15.55 13.02
CA THR A 8 2.63 -15.65 14.45
C THR A 8 2.53 -14.29 15.15
N GLN A 9 3.13 -13.26 14.58
CA GLN A 9 3.14 -11.92 15.16
C GLN A 9 2.19 -11.00 14.38
N ASN A 10 1.37 -10.27 15.12
CA ASN A 10 0.45 -9.31 14.55
C ASN A 10 1.20 -8.10 13.96
N ALA A 11 0.89 -7.72 12.72
CA ALA A 11 1.54 -6.64 12.00
C ALA A 11 1.48 -5.29 12.75
N GLY A 12 0.34 -4.97 13.38
CA GLY A 12 0.20 -3.74 14.16
C GLY A 12 1.12 -3.70 15.38
N SER A 13 1.34 -4.83 16.06
CA SER A 13 2.29 -4.93 17.15
C SER A 13 3.74 -4.78 16.68
N MET A 14 4.07 -5.34 15.52
CA MET A 14 5.42 -5.22 14.93
C MET A 14 5.70 -3.78 14.50
N LEU A 15 4.76 -3.15 13.80
CA LEU A 15 4.88 -1.77 13.33
C LEU A 15 4.97 -0.79 14.50
N SER A 16 4.09 -0.91 15.50
CA SER A 16 4.12 -0.04 16.68
C SER A 16 5.44 -0.16 17.45
N SER A 17 5.98 -1.37 17.59
CA SER A 17 7.26 -1.60 18.25
C SER A 17 8.43 -0.95 17.47
N TYR A 18 8.41 -1.05 16.14
CA TYR A 18 9.40 -0.44 15.29
C TYR A 18 9.38 1.09 15.36
N LEU A 19 8.20 1.70 15.25
CA LEU A 19 8.02 3.15 15.29
C LEU A 19 8.43 3.72 16.66
N ARG A 20 8.01 3.08 17.74
CA ARG A 20 8.37 3.48 19.11
C ARG A 20 9.86 3.37 19.40
N ALA A 21 10.51 2.33 18.88
CA ALA A 21 11.97 2.20 18.99
C ALA A 21 12.72 3.33 18.28
N GLY A 22 12.11 3.92 17.25
CA GLY A 22 12.57 5.14 16.56
C GLY A 22 12.10 6.45 17.21
N GLY A 23 11.46 6.39 18.39
CA GLY A 23 10.93 7.58 19.09
C GLY A 23 9.66 8.18 18.46
N ARG A 24 8.97 7.44 17.63
CA ARG A 24 7.72 7.88 16.98
C ARG A 24 6.53 7.24 17.69
N TYR A 25 5.61 8.08 18.14
CA TYR A 25 4.43 7.66 18.92
C TYR A 25 3.12 7.99 18.21
N ASP A 26 3.18 8.86 17.22
CA ASP A 26 2.04 9.33 16.44
C ASP A 26 2.18 8.92 14.97
N ILE A 27 1.05 8.71 14.32
CA ILE A 27 0.91 8.44 12.89
C ILE A 27 -0.07 9.46 12.34
N ASP A 28 0.35 10.30 11.39
CA ASP A 28 -0.52 11.30 10.79
C ASP A 28 -1.60 10.65 9.94
N TYR A 29 -1.21 9.74 9.05
CA TYR A 29 -2.10 9.03 8.16
C TYR A 29 -1.79 7.54 8.12
N LEU A 30 -2.81 6.72 8.31
CA LEU A 30 -2.80 5.29 8.02
C LEU A 30 -3.72 5.05 6.82
N MET A 31 -3.14 4.81 5.65
CA MET A 31 -3.90 4.49 4.46
C MET A 31 -4.11 2.98 4.34
N LEU A 32 -5.33 2.58 4.11
CA LEU A 32 -5.74 1.21 3.76
C LEU A 32 -6.10 1.19 2.28
N THR A 33 -5.34 0.46 1.50
CA THR A 33 -5.59 0.37 0.05
C THR A 33 -6.90 -0.33 -0.22
N HIS A 34 -7.19 -1.39 0.54
CA HIS A 34 -8.43 -2.16 0.53
C HIS A 34 -8.55 -2.97 1.84
N LEU A 35 -9.62 -3.75 2.01
CA LEU A 35 -9.93 -4.40 3.30
C LEU A 35 -9.62 -5.90 3.39
N HIS A 36 -8.85 -6.48 2.47
CA HIS A 36 -8.43 -7.88 2.63
C HIS A 36 -7.59 -8.08 3.89
N SER A 37 -7.67 -9.26 4.46
CA SER A 37 -7.09 -9.59 5.78
C SER A 37 -5.57 -9.42 5.82
N ASP A 38 -4.86 -9.73 4.76
CA ASP A 38 -3.41 -9.54 4.63
C ASP A 38 -2.97 -8.06 4.58
N HIS A 39 -3.93 -7.13 4.42
CA HIS A 39 -3.73 -5.69 4.48
C HIS A 39 -4.24 -5.08 5.80
N THR A 40 -5.13 -5.74 6.54
CA THR A 40 -5.87 -5.12 7.65
C THR A 40 -5.75 -5.79 9.01
N THR A 41 -5.31 -7.05 9.10
CA THR A 41 -5.27 -7.82 10.37
C THR A 41 -4.53 -7.16 11.54
N GLY A 42 -3.67 -6.19 11.28
CA GLY A 42 -2.94 -5.43 12.29
C GLY A 42 -3.54 -4.08 12.63
N VAL A 43 -4.55 -3.60 11.88
CA VAL A 43 -5.04 -2.22 11.97
C VAL A 43 -5.63 -1.91 13.35
N VAL A 44 -6.60 -2.68 13.81
CA VAL A 44 -7.22 -2.50 15.13
C VAL A 44 -6.16 -2.54 16.24
N ARG A 45 -5.20 -3.46 16.13
CA ARG A 45 -4.11 -3.55 17.09
C ARG A 45 -3.19 -2.33 17.04
N LEU A 46 -2.93 -1.78 15.87
CA LEU A 46 -2.11 -0.58 15.70
C LEU A 46 -2.82 0.64 16.31
N LEU A 47 -4.11 0.83 16.01
CA LEU A 47 -4.95 1.90 16.57
C LEU A 47 -4.95 1.89 18.11
N ASN A 48 -4.98 0.70 18.72
CA ASN A 48 -4.93 0.55 20.17
C ASN A 48 -3.52 0.75 20.79
N LEU A 49 -2.47 0.79 19.98
CA LEU A 49 -1.08 0.92 20.45
C LEU A 49 -0.45 2.27 20.12
N MET A 50 -0.93 2.97 19.10
CA MET A 50 -0.38 4.22 18.58
C MET A 50 -1.47 5.26 18.49
N ASN A 51 -1.09 6.52 18.60
CA ASN A 51 -1.98 7.62 18.26
C ASN A 51 -2.02 7.77 16.73
N VAL A 52 -3.12 7.42 16.11
CA VAL A 52 -3.34 7.57 14.65
C VAL A 52 -4.31 8.72 14.44
N ASN A 53 -3.87 9.78 13.76
CA ASN A 53 -4.70 10.95 13.56
C ASN A 53 -5.83 10.69 12.56
N THR A 54 -5.51 10.02 11.44
CA THR A 54 -6.48 9.77 10.38
C THR A 54 -6.25 8.42 9.71
N VAL A 55 -7.31 7.64 9.56
CA VAL A 55 -7.37 6.47 8.67
C VAL A 55 -7.98 6.93 7.35
N ILE A 56 -7.31 6.60 6.24
CA ILE A 56 -7.77 6.85 4.87
C ILE A 56 -8.14 5.49 4.26
N MET A 57 -9.32 5.36 3.68
CA MET A 57 -9.79 4.12 3.07
C MET A 57 -10.70 4.39 1.87
N PRO A 58 -10.90 3.42 0.96
CA PRO A 58 -11.86 3.55 -0.12
C PRO A 58 -13.31 3.67 0.42
N ASP A 59 -14.18 4.41 -0.27
CA ASP A 59 -15.58 4.60 0.12
C ASP A 59 -16.43 3.35 -0.11
N ASN A 60 -15.98 2.51 -1.04
CA ASN A 60 -16.61 1.25 -1.40
C ASN A 60 -15.95 0.05 -0.71
N ALA A 61 -15.29 0.30 0.41
CA ALA A 61 -14.69 -0.75 1.22
C ALA A 61 -15.79 -1.73 1.66
N GLU A 62 -15.86 -2.87 1.01
CA GLU A 62 -16.76 -3.95 1.36
C GLU A 62 -16.04 -4.98 2.23
N ASP A 63 -16.75 -5.52 3.19
CA ASP A 63 -16.26 -6.66 3.97
C ASP A 63 -16.39 -7.93 3.13
N THR A 64 -15.39 -8.18 2.29
CA THR A 64 -15.40 -9.26 1.29
C THR A 64 -15.36 -10.65 1.90
N ASN A 65 -14.99 -10.77 3.19
CA ASN A 65 -14.85 -12.06 3.86
C ASN A 65 -15.93 -12.35 4.91
N GLY A 66 -16.85 -11.41 5.18
CA GLY A 66 -17.86 -11.55 6.24
C GLY A 66 -17.27 -11.54 7.65
N ASP A 67 -16.08 -11.01 7.81
CA ASP A 67 -15.31 -11.01 9.08
C ASP A 67 -15.54 -9.75 9.93
N ASN A 68 -16.47 -8.87 9.53
CA ASN A 68 -16.76 -7.56 10.18
C ASN A 68 -15.52 -6.66 10.33
N VAL A 69 -14.53 -6.80 9.46
CA VAL A 69 -13.26 -6.04 9.53
C VAL A 69 -13.49 -4.54 9.47
N LEU A 70 -14.40 -4.08 8.61
CA LEU A 70 -14.74 -2.67 8.49
C LEU A 70 -15.35 -2.14 9.79
N ASP A 71 -16.32 -2.84 10.37
CA ASP A 71 -16.98 -2.45 11.61
C ASP A 71 -15.99 -2.40 12.78
N ASP A 72 -15.08 -3.39 12.87
CA ASP A 72 -14.03 -3.43 13.89
C ASP A 72 -13.04 -2.25 13.77
N ILE A 73 -12.68 -1.87 12.54
CA ILE A 73 -11.81 -0.71 12.28
C ILE A 73 -12.53 0.58 12.64
N ILE A 74 -13.79 0.74 12.25
CA ILE A 74 -14.61 1.92 12.58
C ILE A 74 -14.73 2.06 14.10
N ALA A 75 -15.11 0.97 14.80
CA ALA A 75 -15.22 0.97 16.26
C ALA A 75 -13.90 1.35 16.93
N ALA A 76 -12.78 0.79 16.48
CA ALA A 76 -11.46 1.14 17.02
C ALA A 76 -11.07 2.60 16.74
N CYS A 77 -11.44 3.17 15.59
CA CYS A 77 -11.24 4.59 15.30
C CYS A 77 -12.05 5.47 16.26
N GLU A 78 -13.33 5.14 16.48
CA GLU A 78 -14.20 5.88 17.41
C GLU A 78 -13.66 5.83 18.84
N GLU A 79 -13.24 4.66 19.34
CA GLU A 79 -12.69 4.48 20.68
C GLU A 79 -11.39 5.27 20.90
N ASN A 80 -10.57 5.42 19.87
CA ASN A 80 -9.27 6.10 19.95
C ASN A 80 -9.31 7.55 19.48
N GLY A 81 -10.47 8.04 19.02
CA GLY A 81 -10.61 9.42 18.52
C GLY A 81 -9.89 9.66 17.19
N THR A 82 -9.71 8.61 16.39
CA THR A 82 -9.10 8.65 15.06
C THR A 82 -10.14 9.08 14.03
N ASN A 83 -9.78 10.04 13.16
CA ASN A 83 -10.64 10.44 12.06
C ASN A 83 -10.64 9.37 10.96
N ILE A 84 -11.76 9.23 10.25
CA ILE A 84 -11.86 8.41 9.04
C ILE A 84 -12.13 9.30 7.85
N VAL A 85 -11.38 9.11 6.77
CA VAL A 85 -11.59 9.77 5.47
C VAL A 85 -11.81 8.71 4.42
N TYR A 86 -13.00 8.73 3.82
CA TYR A 86 -13.35 7.89 2.68
C TYR A 86 -12.95 8.59 1.38
N ILE A 87 -12.26 7.88 0.52
CA ILE A 87 -11.82 8.38 -0.78
C ILE A 87 -12.93 8.12 -1.81
N THR A 88 -13.51 9.20 -2.32
CA THR A 88 -14.56 9.21 -3.35
C THR A 88 -14.11 9.90 -4.63
N ARG A 89 -12.89 10.42 -4.63
CA ARG A 89 -12.22 11.13 -5.74
C ARG A 89 -10.76 11.31 -5.39
N ASP A 90 -9.96 11.63 -6.37
CA ASP A 90 -8.56 12.01 -6.15
C ASP A 90 -8.43 13.09 -5.09
N THR A 91 -7.58 12.83 -4.12
CA THR A 91 -7.42 13.68 -2.94
C THR A 91 -5.96 13.75 -2.53
N GLU A 92 -5.51 14.94 -2.14
CA GLU A 92 -4.14 15.15 -1.67
C GLU A 92 -4.12 15.44 -0.16
N PHE A 93 -3.15 14.83 0.53
CA PHE A 93 -2.85 15.05 1.94
C PHE A 93 -1.40 15.47 2.10
N THR A 94 -1.09 16.18 3.18
CA THR A 94 0.27 16.58 3.51
C THR A 94 0.60 16.29 4.97
N ALA A 95 1.82 15.83 5.22
CA ALA A 95 2.39 15.65 6.56
C ALA A 95 3.84 16.16 6.57
N GLY A 96 4.05 17.38 7.02
CA GLY A 96 5.35 18.04 6.93
C GLY A 96 5.81 18.21 5.48
N ALA A 97 6.94 17.63 5.13
CA ALA A 97 7.48 17.64 3.76
C ALA A 97 6.92 16.50 2.87
N ILE A 98 6.10 15.62 3.42
CA ILE A 98 5.52 14.50 2.69
C ILE A 98 4.20 14.94 2.06
N ARG A 99 4.03 14.66 0.77
CA ARG A 99 2.77 14.75 0.03
C ARG A 99 2.28 13.33 -0.26
N LEU A 100 1.01 13.08 0.02
CA LEU A 100 0.32 11.84 -0.28
C LEU A 100 -0.81 12.16 -1.26
N SER A 101 -0.64 11.82 -2.53
CA SER A 101 -1.69 11.91 -3.55
C SER A 101 -2.40 10.57 -3.63
N VAL A 102 -3.68 10.53 -3.31
CA VAL A 102 -4.50 9.31 -3.30
C VAL A 102 -5.43 9.34 -4.49
N TYR A 103 -5.43 8.27 -5.27
CA TYR A 103 -6.20 8.11 -6.50
C TYR A 103 -7.36 7.14 -6.26
N GLU A 104 -8.54 7.57 -6.67
CA GLU A 104 -9.73 6.73 -6.76
C GLU A 104 -9.81 6.13 -8.16
N SER A 105 -10.30 4.91 -8.29
CA SER A 105 -10.51 4.29 -9.59
C SER A 105 -12.00 4.03 -9.82
N SER A 106 -12.47 4.39 -11.02
CA SER A 106 -13.81 4.03 -11.52
C SER A 106 -13.85 2.61 -12.07
N GLU A 107 -12.70 2.08 -12.47
CA GLU A 107 -12.56 0.69 -12.92
C GLU A 107 -12.49 -0.26 -11.74
N ARG A 108 -13.08 -1.42 -11.92
CA ARG A 108 -13.04 -2.50 -10.92
C ARG A 108 -12.42 -3.72 -11.55
N GLY A 109 -11.49 -4.34 -10.86
CA GLY A 109 -10.92 -5.61 -11.25
C GLY A 109 -11.99 -6.71 -11.32
N SER A 110 -11.68 -7.80 -11.97
CA SER A 110 -12.60 -8.92 -12.18
C SER A 110 -12.96 -9.68 -10.91
N ARG A 111 -12.29 -9.38 -9.79
CA ARG A 111 -12.38 -10.08 -8.50
C ARG A 111 -12.69 -9.17 -7.31
N ASP A 112 -13.41 -8.09 -7.53
CA ASP A 112 -13.73 -7.08 -6.50
C ASP A 112 -12.50 -6.43 -5.83
N GLU A 113 -11.36 -6.44 -6.52
CA GLU A 113 -10.14 -5.79 -6.07
C GLU A 113 -10.21 -4.28 -6.35
N SER A 114 -11.28 -3.67 -5.85
CA SER A 114 -11.41 -2.22 -5.81
C SER A 114 -10.58 -1.70 -4.63
N GLY A 115 -9.65 -0.85 -4.92
CA GLY A 115 -8.80 -0.24 -3.91
C GLY A 115 -8.38 1.15 -4.31
N ILE A 116 -7.80 1.87 -3.37
CA ILE A 116 -7.17 3.15 -3.65
C ILE A 116 -5.67 2.97 -3.87
N MET A 117 -5.14 3.78 -4.75
CA MET A 117 -3.71 3.85 -5.05
C MET A 117 -3.15 5.17 -4.52
N SER A 118 -1.84 5.27 -4.37
CA SER A 118 -1.25 6.53 -3.94
C SER A 118 0.18 6.71 -4.41
N THR A 119 0.54 7.97 -4.66
CA THR A 119 1.93 8.42 -4.73
C THR A 119 2.31 9.10 -3.43
N VAL A 120 3.43 8.69 -2.86
CA VAL A 120 4.06 9.34 -1.70
C VAL A 120 5.29 10.09 -2.19
N SER A 121 5.28 11.42 -2.07
CA SER A 121 6.33 12.31 -2.55
C SER A 121 7.11 12.94 -1.41
N ILE A 122 8.44 12.96 -1.51
CA ILE A 122 9.34 13.65 -0.58
C ILE A 122 10.39 14.39 -1.42
N GLY A 123 10.23 15.71 -1.57
CA GLY A 123 11.03 16.47 -2.54
C GLY A 123 10.77 15.98 -3.95
N ASP A 124 11.84 15.56 -4.65
CA ASP A 124 11.76 15.04 -6.02
C ASP A 124 11.68 13.50 -6.06
N TYR A 125 11.53 12.83 -4.91
CA TYR A 125 11.44 11.37 -4.84
C TYR A 125 9.99 10.92 -4.69
N ASP A 126 9.54 10.10 -5.62
CA ASP A 126 8.19 9.57 -5.67
C ASP A 126 8.15 8.04 -5.49
N MET A 127 7.21 7.59 -4.67
CA MET A 127 6.91 6.17 -4.47
C MET A 127 5.45 5.91 -4.82
N LEU A 128 5.19 4.96 -5.71
CA LEU A 128 3.83 4.51 -6.01
C LEU A 128 3.46 3.27 -5.18
N VAL A 129 2.29 3.33 -4.54
CA VAL A 129 1.64 2.23 -3.83
C VAL A 129 0.30 1.96 -4.48
N THR A 130 0.08 0.75 -4.96
CA THR A 130 -1.08 0.37 -5.76
C THR A 130 -2.02 -0.61 -5.06
N GLY A 131 -1.63 -1.15 -3.90
CA GLY A 131 -2.38 -2.25 -3.28
C GLY A 131 -2.44 -3.47 -4.19
N ASP A 132 -3.61 -4.11 -4.26
CA ASP A 132 -3.81 -5.36 -5.00
C ASP A 132 -4.56 -5.17 -6.33
N VAL A 133 -4.52 -3.95 -6.90
CA VAL A 133 -5.23 -3.64 -8.14
C VAL A 133 -4.75 -4.48 -9.32
N GLU A 134 -5.67 -4.77 -10.23
CA GLU A 134 -5.39 -5.49 -11.47
C GLU A 134 -4.96 -4.54 -12.60
N LYS A 135 -4.42 -5.10 -13.69
CA LYS A 135 -3.92 -4.37 -14.87
C LYS A 135 -4.91 -3.36 -15.48
N VAL A 136 -6.22 -3.60 -15.36
CA VAL A 136 -7.23 -2.67 -15.87
C VAL A 136 -7.22 -1.35 -15.09
N VAL A 137 -7.11 -1.43 -13.77
CA VAL A 137 -7.02 -0.28 -12.88
C VAL A 137 -5.69 0.46 -13.04
N GLU A 138 -4.58 -0.29 -13.19
CA GLU A 138 -3.27 0.31 -13.47
C GLU A 138 -3.28 1.12 -14.78
N ARG A 139 -3.95 0.61 -15.84
CA ARG A 139 -4.09 1.32 -17.12
C ARG A 139 -4.93 2.58 -17.00
N GLU A 140 -6.00 2.54 -16.22
CA GLU A 140 -6.78 3.73 -15.91
C GLU A 140 -5.88 4.78 -15.24
N LEU A 141 -5.16 4.38 -14.19
CA LEU A 141 -4.27 5.26 -13.43
C LEU A 141 -3.27 5.98 -14.36
N VAL A 142 -2.53 5.24 -15.17
CA VAL A 142 -1.52 5.85 -16.08
C VAL A 142 -2.14 6.62 -17.24
N SER A 143 -3.42 6.40 -17.55
CA SER A 143 -4.12 7.19 -18.56
C SER A 143 -4.59 8.54 -18.05
N LEU A 144 -4.78 8.68 -16.74
CA LEU A 144 -5.32 9.88 -16.09
C LEU A 144 -4.25 10.73 -15.42
N HIS A 145 -3.12 10.13 -15.04
CA HIS A 145 -2.07 10.77 -14.25
C HIS A 145 -0.70 10.62 -14.90
N ASP A 146 0.08 11.69 -14.86
CA ASP A 146 1.51 11.64 -15.17
C ASP A 146 2.25 11.10 -13.95
N LEU A 147 2.75 9.87 -14.05
CA LEU A 147 3.50 9.18 -13.01
C LEU A 147 4.97 8.97 -13.42
N SER A 148 5.38 9.64 -14.49
CA SER A 148 6.77 9.59 -14.97
C SER A 148 7.73 10.10 -13.89
N GLY A 149 8.87 9.43 -13.73
CA GLY A 149 9.84 9.79 -12.70
C GLY A 149 9.58 9.19 -11.31
N THR A 150 8.63 8.27 -11.20
CA THR A 150 8.44 7.49 -9.95
C THR A 150 9.63 6.54 -9.76
N GLU A 151 10.44 6.76 -8.73
CA GLU A 151 11.66 5.97 -8.48
C GLU A 151 11.37 4.62 -7.85
N LEU A 152 10.32 4.53 -7.04
CA LEU A 152 10.00 3.32 -6.28
C LEU A 152 8.58 2.84 -6.57
N LEU A 153 8.48 1.58 -6.96
CA LEU A 153 7.20 0.87 -7.08
C LEU A 153 7.04 -0.14 -5.94
N ILE A 154 5.98 -0.03 -5.15
CA ILE A 154 5.50 -1.16 -4.36
C ILE A 154 4.68 -2.03 -5.30
N VAL A 155 5.21 -3.22 -5.59
CA VAL A 155 4.66 -4.07 -6.64
C VAL A 155 3.25 -4.51 -6.32
N PRO A 156 2.30 -4.29 -7.23
CA PRO A 156 0.89 -4.63 -7.00
C PRO A 156 0.68 -6.10 -6.69
N HIS A 157 -0.27 -6.37 -5.81
CA HIS A 157 -0.81 -7.69 -5.52
C HIS A 157 0.28 -8.74 -5.27
N HIS A 158 1.28 -8.37 -4.45
CA HIS A 158 2.41 -9.21 -4.04
C HIS A 158 3.19 -9.85 -5.20
N GLY A 159 3.12 -9.28 -6.39
CA GLY A 159 3.73 -9.81 -7.61
C GLY A 159 2.87 -10.85 -8.35
N SER A 160 1.55 -10.72 -8.28
CA SER A 160 0.58 -11.48 -9.07
C SER A 160 0.79 -11.28 -10.57
N LYS A 161 0.55 -12.31 -11.38
CA LYS A 161 0.54 -12.21 -12.85
C LYS A 161 -0.61 -11.36 -13.43
N TYR A 162 -1.62 -11.10 -12.62
CA TYR A 162 -2.79 -10.29 -13.03
C TYR A 162 -2.54 -8.79 -12.88
N SER A 163 -1.45 -8.42 -12.24
CA SER A 163 -1.00 -7.04 -12.00
C SER A 163 0.34 -6.77 -12.70
N THR A 164 0.91 -5.59 -12.49
CA THR A 164 2.19 -5.14 -13.05
C THR A 164 2.14 -5.13 -14.58
N SER A 165 1.29 -4.25 -15.14
CA SER A 165 1.12 -4.10 -16.59
C SER A 165 2.36 -3.49 -17.25
N ASP A 166 2.50 -3.71 -18.56
CA ASP A 166 3.56 -3.08 -19.35
C ASP A 166 3.34 -1.58 -19.46
N GLU A 167 2.10 -1.14 -19.48
CA GLU A 167 1.72 0.27 -19.48
C GLU A 167 2.21 0.97 -18.21
N LEU A 168 1.98 0.36 -17.04
CA LEU A 168 2.46 0.88 -15.76
C LEU A 168 3.99 0.99 -15.75
N LEU A 169 4.70 -0.08 -16.07
CA LEU A 169 6.17 -0.07 -16.05
C LEU A 169 6.78 0.86 -17.09
N SER A 170 6.15 1.01 -18.26
CA SER A 170 6.60 1.93 -19.31
C SER A 170 6.45 3.39 -18.90
N GLU A 171 5.41 3.72 -18.16
CA GLU A 171 5.15 5.06 -17.63
C GLU A 171 6.12 5.40 -16.49
N LEU A 172 6.15 4.57 -15.45
CA LEU A 172 6.95 4.82 -14.25
C LEU A 172 8.46 4.74 -14.53
N ARG A 173 8.91 3.66 -15.19
CA ARG A 173 10.32 3.28 -15.32
C ARG A 173 11.05 3.29 -13.98
N PRO A 174 10.54 2.62 -12.97
CA PRO A 174 11.05 2.74 -11.61
C PRO A 174 12.47 2.18 -11.52
N GLU A 175 13.33 2.82 -10.73
CA GLU A 175 14.67 2.31 -10.46
C GLU A 175 14.62 1.07 -9.57
N THR A 176 13.69 1.07 -8.60
CA THR A 176 13.52 0.00 -7.62
C THR A 176 12.07 -0.41 -7.48
N ALA A 177 11.86 -1.71 -7.32
CA ALA A 177 10.57 -2.29 -6.98
C ALA A 177 10.67 -3.10 -5.69
N VAL A 178 9.74 -2.91 -4.77
CA VAL A 178 9.62 -3.71 -3.54
C VAL A 178 8.43 -4.64 -3.67
N ILE A 179 8.66 -5.93 -3.49
CA ILE A 179 7.59 -6.93 -3.42
C ILE A 179 7.39 -7.30 -1.94
N SER A 180 6.24 -6.90 -1.39
CA SER A 180 5.81 -7.31 -0.06
C SER A 180 5.17 -8.69 -0.16
N THR A 181 5.88 -9.72 0.24
CA THR A 181 5.41 -11.10 0.17
C THR A 181 6.07 -11.94 1.26
N GLY A 182 5.43 -13.03 1.64
CA GLY A 182 5.95 -14.05 2.53
C GLY A 182 5.68 -15.44 1.97
N TYR A 183 5.86 -16.48 2.78
CA TYR A 183 5.43 -17.82 2.38
C TYR A 183 3.93 -17.81 2.07
N ASN A 184 3.56 -18.11 0.83
CA ASN A 184 2.19 -18.12 0.37
C ASN A 184 1.91 -19.34 -0.52
N ARG A 185 0.62 -19.67 -0.69
CA ARG A 185 0.15 -20.78 -1.54
C ARG A 185 -0.26 -20.34 -2.93
N TYR A 186 -0.25 -19.03 -3.19
CA TYR A 186 -0.65 -18.43 -4.47
C TYR A 186 0.47 -18.46 -5.50
N GLY A 187 1.71 -18.70 -5.05
CA GLY A 187 2.91 -18.69 -5.90
C GLY A 187 3.39 -17.28 -6.24
N HIS A 188 3.09 -16.32 -5.37
CA HIS A 188 3.56 -14.93 -5.51
C HIS A 188 4.95 -14.75 -4.85
N PRO A 189 5.83 -13.91 -5.42
CA PRO A 189 5.70 -13.31 -6.75
C PRO A 189 5.79 -14.37 -7.85
N THR A 190 5.01 -14.20 -8.92
CA THR A 190 5.05 -15.12 -10.05
C THR A 190 6.31 -14.92 -10.88
N LYS A 191 6.76 -16.00 -11.55
CA LYS A 191 7.91 -15.90 -12.44
C LYS A 191 7.67 -14.86 -13.56
N GLU A 192 6.45 -14.78 -14.07
CA GLU A 192 6.06 -13.81 -15.10
C GLU A 192 6.31 -12.37 -14.63
N THR A 193 5.91 -12.03 -13.41
CA THR A 193 6.15 -10.69 -12.84
C THR A 193 7.63 -10.40 -12.63
N LEU A 194 8.39 -11.39 -12.14
CA LEU A 194 9.82 -11.22 -11.92
C LEU A 194 10.59 -11.08 -13.25
N ASP A 195 10.25 -11.88 -14.27
CA ASP A 195 10.86 -11.78 -15.59
C ASP A 195 10.58 -10.40 -16.21
N LYS A 196 9.34 -9.91 -16.09
CA LYS A 196 8.94 -8.60 -16.59
C LYS A 196 9.71 -7.46 -15.91
N LEU A 197 9.77 -7.43 -14.58
CA LEU A 197 10.54 -6.42 -13.85
C LEU A 197 12.02 -6.43 -14.27
N ASN A 198 12.59 -7.61 -14.48
CA ASN A 198 13.95 -7.76 -14.96
C ASN A 198 14.13 -7.26 -16.42
N GLU A 199 13.17 -7.50 -17.32
CA GLU A 199 13.17 -6.99 -18.70
C GLU A 199 13.15 -5.46 -18.74
N TYR A 200 12.47 -4.81 -17.80
CA TYR A 200 12.48 -3.36 -17.63
C TYR A 200 13.72 -2.83 -16.89
N GLY A 201 14.61 -3.71 -16.43
CA GLY A 201 15.85 -3.35 -15.75
C GLY A 201 15.65 -2.85 -14.31
N VAL A 202 14.54 -3.19 -13.69
CA VAL A 202 14.16 -2.75 -12.34
C VAL A 202 14.94 -3.54 -11.28
N ASN A 203 15.51 -2.84 -10.29
CA ASN A 203 16.10 -3.48 -9.12
C ASN A 203 15.01 -4.00 -8.18
N VAL A 204 14.92 -5.32 -8.01
CA VAL A 204 13.84 -5.94 -7.23
C VAL A 204 14.31 -6.31 -5.83
N LEU A 205 13.59 -5.83 -4.81
CA LEU A 205 13.77 -6.18 -3.41
C LEU A 205 12.55 -6.96 -2.91
N ARG A 206 12.76 -8.11 -2.27
CA ARG A 206 11.67 -8.99 -1.83
C ARG A 206 11.73 -9.22 -0.33
N THR A 207 10.59 -9.10 0.35
CA THR A 207 10.53 -9.29 1.81
C THR A 207 10.66 -10.75 2.25
N ASP A 208 10.32 -11.73 1.41
CA ASP A 208 10.53 -13.15 1.68
C ASP A 208 12.01 -13.57 1.62
N GLU A 209 12.85 -12.81 0.92
CA GLU A 209 14.31 -13.04 0.83
C GLU A 209 15.10 -12.19 1.82
N LEU A 210 14.71 -10.91 2.00
CA LEU A 210 15.46 -9.91 2.75
C LEU A 210 14.89 -9.66 4.16
N GLY A 211 13.69 -10.15 4.44
CA GLY A 211 12.95 -9.77 5.63
C GLY A 211 12.46 -8.33 5.55
N ARG A 212 12.60 -7.58 6.63
CA ARG A 212 12.17 -6.18 6.67
C ARG A 212 13.07 -5.31 5.78
N ILE A 213 12.44 -4.57 4.87
CA ILE A 213 13.10 -3.58 4.01
C ILE A 213 12.83 -2.20 4.58
N VAL A 214 13.87 -1.39 4.72
CA VAL A 214 13.80 0.01 5.14
C VAL A 214 14.55 0.84 4.10
N LEU A 215 13.86 1.78 3.48
CA LEU A 215 14.42 2.70 2.52
C LEU A 215 14.60 4.07 3.19
N HIS A 216 15.72 4.70 2.96
CA HIS A 216 16.01 6.03 3.44
C HIS A 216 16.11 6.98 2.25
N VAL A 217 15.16 7.91 2.17
CA VAL A 217 15.20 8.99 1.18
C VAL A 217 15.94 10.16 1.80
N ALA A 218 17.07 10.55 1.20
CA ALA A 218 17.75 11.78 1.58
C ALA A 218 16.97 12.96 0.97
N SER A 219 16.55 13.90 1.80
CA SER A 219 16.12 15.20 1.27
C SER A 219 17.34 15.81 0.57
N GLY A 220 17.25 16.02 -0.75
CA GLY A 220 18.25 16.81 -1.46
C GLY A 220 18.37 18.20 -0.82
N ASP A 221 19.62 18.65 -0.63
CA ASP A 221 19.94 19.99 -0.11
C ASP A 221 19.47 21.10 -1.07
#